data_d072320f26c3804e1bcc9ffa5521d06a
#
_entry.id   d072320f26c3804e1bcc9ffa5521d06a
#
_cell.length_a   1.000
_cell.length_b   1.000
_cell.length_c   1.000
_cell.angle_alpha   90.00
_cell.angle_beta   90.00
_cell.angle_gamma   90.00
#
_symmetry.space_group_name_H-M   'P 1'
#
loop_
_entity.id
_entity.type
_entity.pdbx_description
1 polymer ?
#
loop_
_entity_poly.entity_id
_entity_poly.type
_entity_poly.pdbx_seq_one_letter_code
_entity_poly.pdbx_strand_id
1 'polypeptide(L)'
;EVANTIDRLVAAIEPVEDKGRTTLRGFVEGTVGHDSNVNAATSDRSVSVPAFGGFVFPLAPGAYSRSDTFTTVAGGFGLRHPFSQEWSLTAGASASKRMNTDIDKFDTGSADAYLGMVRTYGKNVFSATLQYNQFWVDNDRYREAAGFTAQWQHNYSANTQTSLYIQYAGLHYM
;
A
#
# COMPACT_ATOMS: atom_id res chain seq x y z
N GLU A 1 2.87 2.69 -4.30
CA GLU A 1 2.01 3.77 -3.74
C GLU A 1 1.20 3.30 -2.51
N VAL A 2 0.69 2.07 -2.47
CA VAL A 2 -0.11 1.54 -1.36
C VAL A 2 0.69 1.42 -0.05
N ALA A 3 1.98 1.06 -0.11
CA ALA A 3 2.86 1.05 1.06
C ALA A 3 2.94 2.42 1.75
N ASN A 4 2.92 3.51 0.97
CA ASN A 4 2.95 4.87 1.50
C ASN A 4 1.69 5.26 2.29
N THR A 5 0.55 4.65 2.02
CA THR A 5 -0.71 4.99 2.72
C THR A 5 -0.75 4.33 4.09
N ILE A 6 -0.29 3.08 4.20
CA ILE A 6 -0.16 2.38 5.49
C ILE A 6 0.93 3.03 6.33
N ASP A 7 2.08 3.37 5.75
CA ASP A 7 3.16 4.07 6.45
C ASP A 7 2.73 5.46 6.93
N ARG A 8 1.91 6.17 6.16
CA ARG A 8 1.30 7.46 6.60
C ARG A 8 0.28 7.28 7.72
N LEU A 9 -0.52 6.21 7.69
CA LEU A 9 -1.43 5.89 8.80
C LEU A 9 -0.67 5.50 10.06
N VAL A 10 0.36 4.67 9.93
CA VAL A 10 1.23 4.26 11.06
C VAL A 10 1.99 5.46 11.60
N ALA A 11 2.56 6.33 10.75
CA ALA A 11 3.23 7.56 11.16
C ALA A 11 2.27 8.59 11.77
N ALA A 12 1.01 8.64 11.31
CA ALA A 12 -0.02 9.50 11.89
C ALA A 12 -0.53 8.98 13.27
N ILE A 13 -0.21 7.74 13.62
CA ILE A 13 -0.49 7.13 14.94
C ILE A 13 0.69 7.34 15.92
N GLU A 14 1.83 7.90 15.46
CA GLU A 14 2.95 8.23 16.35
C GLU A 14 2.56 9.27 17.41
N PRO A 15 3.23 9.27 18.56
CA PRO A 15 2.64 9.51 19.86
C PRO A 15 2.18 10.96 20.03
N VAL A 16 0.90 11.20 19.87
CA VAL A 16 0.26 12.22 20.72
C VAL A 16 0.30 11.66 22.14
N GLU A 17 0.77 12.42 23.10
CA GLU A 17 0.88 12.10 24.53
C GLU A 17 -0.50 11.84 25.19
N ASP A 18 -1.27 10.93 24.67
CA ASP A 18 -2.51 10.44 25.28
C ASP A 18 -2.22 9.12 26.04
N LYS A 19 -1.52 9.26 27.14
CA LYS A 19 -1.28 8.15 28.07
C LYS A 19 -2.62 7.61 28.56
N GLY A 20 -3.03 6.47 28.02
CA GLY A 20 -4.15 5.68 28.54
C GLY A 20 -5.47 5.79 27.78
N ARG A 21 -5.58 6.53 26.70
CA ARG A 21 -6.82 6.65 25.90
C ARG A 21 -6.75 5.88 24.58
N THR A 22 -7.88 5.28 24.20
CA THR A 22 -8.06 4.75 22.87
C THR A 22 -8.11 5.88 21.86
N THR A 23 -7.28 5.78 20.82
CA THR A 23 -7.25 6.74 19.72
C THR A 23 -7.77 6.09 18.47
N LEU A 24 -8.74 6.71 17.82
CA LEU A 24 -9.26 6.33 16.51
C LEU A 24 -8.98 7.48 15.53
N ARG A 25 -8.42 7.16 14.38
CA ARG A 25 -8.19 8.12 13.28
C ARG A 25 -8.70 7.53 11.99
N GLY A 26 -9.17 8.37 11.09
CA GLY A 26 -9.63 7.97 9.78
C GLY A 26 -9.28 9.02 8.75
N PHE A 27 -9.31 8.61 7.48
CA PHE A 27 -9.14 9.50 6.34
C PHE A 27 -10.05 9.08 5.20
N VAL A 28 -10.37 10.05 4.34
CA VAL A 28 -10.96 9.85 3.02
C VAL A 28 -10.15 10.72 2.06
N GLU A 29 -9.80 10.17 0.90
CA GLU A 29 -9.01 10.84 -0.13
C GLU A 29 -9.65 10.64 -1.49
N GLY A 30 -9.67 11.70 -2.30
CA GLY A 30 -10.07 11.68 -3.69
C GLY A 30 -8.95 12.25 -4.56
N THR A 31 -8.56 11.56 -5.63
CA THR A 31 -7.51 11.99 -6.56
C THR A 31 -8.02 11.87 -7.98
N VAL A 32 -7.73 12.86 -8.81
CA VAL A 32 -7.92 12.81 -10.27
C VAL A 32 -6.56 12.96 -10.91
N GLY A 33 -6.26 12.13 -11.90
CA GLY A 33 -4.98 12.16 -12.59
C GLY A 33 -5.08 11.68 -14.04
N HIS A 34 -3.96 11.85 -14.75
CA HIS A 34 -3.81 11.35 -16.11
C HIS A 34 -2.61 10.41 -16.15
N ASP A 35 -2.80 9.25 -16.79
CA ASP A 35 -1.77 8.23 -16.95
C ASP A 35 -1.49 8.07 -18.46
N SER A 36 -0.28 8.32 -18.87
CA SER A 36 0.13 8.20 -20.29
C SER A 36 0.38 6.75 -20.74
N ASN A 37 0.38 5.80 -19.79
CA ASN A 37 0.65 4.38 -20.06
C ASN A 37 -0.11 3.45 -19.12
N VAL A 38 -1.44 3.54 -19.14
CA VAL A 38 -2.32 2.80 -18.22
C VAL A 38 -2.17 1.27 -18.35
N ASN A 39 -1.77 0.79 -19.53
CA ASN A 39 -1.60 -0.64 -19.82
C ASN A 39 -0.16 -1.15 -19.65
N ALA A 40 0.75 -0.33 -19.13
CA ALA A 40 2.17 -0.66 -18.92
C ALA A 40 2.85 -1.29 -20.16
N ALA A 41 2.46 -0.88 -21.36
CA ALA A 41 2.97 -1.40 -22.62
C ALA A 41 4.12 -0.52 -23.17
N THR A 42 4.75 -1.00 -24.25
CA THR A 42 5.80 -0.22 -24.94
C THR A 42 5.24 1.05 -25.55
N SER A 43 6.05 2.10 -25.64
CA SER A 43 5.71 3.33 -26.38
C SER A 43 5.78 3.15 -27.91
N ASP A 44 6.49 2.11 -28.39
CA ASP A 44 6.65 1.85 -29.81
C ASP A 44 5.37 1.26 -30.39
N ARG A 45 4.98 1.74 -31.57
CA ARG A 45 3.80 1.26 -32.30
C ARG A 45 4.11 0.18 -33.32
N SER A 46 5.38 -0.20 -33.46
CA SER A 46 5.84 -1.20 -34.41
C SER A 46 7.06 -1.92 -33.86
N VAL A 47 7.28 -3.14 -34.34
CA VAL A 47 8.44 -3.94 -34.02
C VAL A 47 9.14 -4.35 -35.29
N SER A 48 10.47 -4.23 -35.33
CA SER A 48 11.31 -4.78 -36.38
C SER A 48 11.77 -6.18 -35.98
N VAL A 49 11.55 -7.14 -36.87
CA VAL A 49 11.94 -8.53 -36.64
C VAL A 49 13.13 -8.89 -37.51
N PRO A 50 14.34 -8.96 -36.95
CA PRO A 50 15.59 -9.25 -37.70
C PRO A 50 15.52 -10.59 -38.44
N ALA A 51 14.86 -11.60 -37.87
CA ALA A 51 14.69 -12.93 -38.49
C ALA A 51 13.91 -12.89 -39.82
N PHE A 52 13.14 -11.84 -40.07
CA PHE A 52 12.41 -11.61 -41.31
C PHE A 52 13.04 -10.48 -42.16
N GLY A 53 14.37 -10.35 -42.13
CA GLY A 53 15.06 -9.34 -42.94
C GLY A 53 14.86 -7.89 -42.47
N GLY A 54 14.46 -7.68 -41.19
CA GLY A 54 14.23 -6.37 -40.63
C GLY A 54 12.89 -5.73 -41.01
N PHE A 55 11.94 -6.52 -41.48
CA PHE A 55 10.58 -6.02 -41.74
C PHE A 55 9.95 -5.45 -40.48
N VAL A 56 9.30 -4.30 -40.62
CA VAL A 56 8.60 -3.58 -39.54
C VAL A 56 7.12 -3.98 -39.56
N PHE A 57 6.69 -4.55 -38.43
CA PHE A 57 5.29 -4.94 -38.23
C PHE A 57 4.62 -3.97 -37.26
N PRO A 58 3.42 -3.43 -37.62
CA PRO A 58 2.66 -2.62 -36.70
C PRO A 58 2.15 -3.48 -35.52
N LEU A 59 2.23 -2.94 -34.33
CA LEU A 59 1.66 -3.57 -33.14
C LEU A 59 0.13 -3.38 -33.10
N ALA A 60 -0.57 -4.39 -32.60
CA ALA A 60 -2.01 -4.28 -32.39
C ALA A 60 -2.36 -3.18 -31.38
N PRO A 61 -3.58 -2.57 -31.44
CA PRO A 61 -4.01 -1.49 -30.53
C PRO A 61 -4.06 -1.91 -29.08
N GLY A 62 -3.51 -2.69 -28.47
CA GLY A 62 -3.39 -3.07 -27.05
C GLY A 62 -1.95 -3.37 -26.66
N ALA A 63 -1.05 -3.47 -27.66
CA ALA A 63 0.34 -3.84 -27.45
C ALA A 63 1.27 -2.63 -27.31
N TYR A 64 0.76 -1.41 -27.49
CA TYR A 64 1.50 -0.17 -27.24
C TYR A 64 0.79 0.67 -26.17
N SER A 65 1.51 1.64 -25.62
CA SER A 65 1.04 2.49 -24.51
C SER A 65 -0.28 3.19 -24.85
N ARG A 66 -1.20 3.17 -23.91
CA ARG A 66 -2.47 3.89 -23.97
C ARG A 66 -2.56 4.83 -22.80
N SER A 67 -3.02 6.05 -23.07
CA SER A 67 -3.28 7.03 -22.01
C SER A 67 -4.74 6.99 -21.60
N ASP A 68 -4.99 7.30 -20.33
CA ASP A 68 -6.33 7.49 -19.79
C ASP A 68 -6.31 8.48 -18.62
N THR A 69 -7.46 9.06 -18.35
CA THR A 69 -7.70 9.82 -17.11
C THR A 69 -8.30 8.88 -16.07
N PHE A 70 -7.94 9.06 -14.84
CA PHE A 70 -8.44 8.22 -13.76
C PHE A 70 -8.90 9.03 -12.56
N THR A 71 -9.82 8.45 -11.81
CA THR A 71 -10.20 8.90 -10.46
C THR A 71 -9.86 7.81 -9.47
N THR A 72 -9.24 8.18 -8.35
CA THR A 72 -9.01 7.27 -7.22
C THR A 72 -9.79 7.77 -6.01
N VAL A 73 -10.49 6.86 -5.36
CA VAL A 73 -11.10 7.10 -4.05
C VAL A 73 -10.44 6.14 -3.07
N ALA A 74 -10.02 6.67 -1.93
CA ALA A 74 -9.43 5.88 -0.86
C ALA A 74 -9.99 6.31 0.49
N GLY A 75 -10.02 5.37 1.43
CA GLY A 75 -10.42 5.63 2.79
C GLY A 75 -9.91 4.56 3.74
N GLY A 76 -9.80 4.91 4.99
CA GLY A 76 -9.34 3.98 6.00
C GLY A 76 -9.44 4.51 7.40
N PHE A 77 -9.17 3.63 8.35
CA PHE A 77 -9.12 3.96 9.76
C PHE A 77 -7.99 3.20 10.47
N GLY A 78 -7.52 3.78 11.56
CA GLY A 78 -6.54 3.17 12.46
C GLY A 78 -6.96 3.37 13.91
N LEU A 79 -6.80 2.33 14.70
CA LEU A 79 -7.09 2.27 16.12
C LEU A 79 -5.79 2.00 16.88
N ARG A 80 -5.60 2.72 17.99
CA ARG A 80 -4.62 2.38 19.02
C ARG A 80 -5.32 2.32 20.36
N HIS A 81 -5.20 1.19 21.06
CA HIS A 81 -5.76 0.97 22.39
C HIS A 81 -4.65 0.59 23.38
N PRO A 82 -4.19 1.52 24.23
CA PRO A 82 -3.29 1.18 25.32
C PRO A 82 -4.07 0.46 26.42
N PHE A 83 -3.69 -0.77 26.72
CA PHE A 83 -4.32 -1.57 27.78
C PHE A 83 -3.42 -1.68 29.05
N SER A 84 -2.19 -1.17 28.94
CA SER A 84 -1.33 -0.92 30.09
C SER A 84 -0.38 0.24 29.81
N GLN A 85 0.46 0.61 30.80
CA GLN A 85 1.46 1.68 30.63
C GLN A 85 2.53 1.35 29.60
N GLU A 86 2.78 0.06 29.36
CA GLU A 86 3.79 -0.39 28.41
C GLU A 86 3.20 -0.94 27.13
N TRP A 87 1.96 -1.42 27.12
CA TRP A 87 1.39 -2.18 26.03
C TRP A 87 0.24 -1.48 25.34
N SER A 88 0.25 -1.53 24.03
CA SER A 88 -0.85 -1.04 23.18
C SER A 88 -1.18 -2.06 22.10
N LEU A 89 -2.46 -2.18 21.79
CA LEU A 89 -2.97 -2.83 20.60
C LEU A 89 -3.10 -1.80 19.48
N THR A 90 -2.74 -2.17 18.26
CA THR A 90 -2.97 -1.37 17.05
C THR A 90 -3.75 -2.21 16.04
N ALA A 91 -4.72 -1.61 15.38
CA ALA A 91 -5.49 -2.24 14.34
C ALA A 91 -5.91 -1.19 13.31
N GLY A 92 -6.14 -1.60 12.09
CA GLY A 92 -6.68 -0.70 11.08
C GLY A 92 -7.00 -1.42 9.80
N ALA A 93 -7.74 -0.70 8.95
CA ALA A 93 -8.08 -1.14 7.62
C ALA A 93 -8.16 0.06 6.68
N SER A 94 -7.83 -0.16 5.42
CA SER A 94 -8.01 0.82 4.35
C SER A 94 -8.46 0.13 3.07
N ALA A 95 -9.11 0.89 2.21
CA ALA A 95 -9.46 0.44 0.88
C ALA A 95 -9.27 1.59 -0.10
N SER A 96 -8.93 1.25 -1.34
CA SER A 96 -8.87 2.19 -2.45
C SER A 96 -9.42 1.58 -3.71
N LYS A 97 -9.99 2.42 -4.58
CA LYS A 97 -10.39 2.06 -5.93
C LYS A 97 -9.96 3.13 -6.90
N ARG A 98 -9.22 2.73 -7.92
CA ARG A 98 -8.89 3.54 -9.09
C ARG A 98 -9.81 3.11 -10.22
N MET A 99 -10.46 4.09 -10.82
CA MET A 99 -11.37 3.96 -11.95
C MET A 99 -10.80 4.76 -13.11
N ASN A 100 -10.55 4.11 -14.22
CA ASN A 100 -10.16 4.76 -15.47
C ASN A 100 -11.41 5.20 -16.23
N THR A 101 -11.31 6.25 -17.03
CA THR A 101 -12.48 6.86 -17.69
C THR A 101 -12.91 6.08 -18.93
N ASP A 102 -11.95 5.64 -19.75
CA ASP A 102 -12.20 5.02 -21.04
C ASP A 102 -11.81 3.54 -21.06
N ILE A 103 -10.92 3.09 -20.17
CA ILE A 103 -10.32 1.75 -20.22
C ILE A 103 -10.46 1.06 -18.87
N ASP A 104 -11.68 0.71 -18.52
CA ASP A 104 -12.09 0.11 -17.25
C ASP A 104 -11.37 -1.21 -16.90
N LYS A 105 -10.93 -1.99 -17.90
CA LYS A 105 -10.16 -3.23 -17.68
C LYS A 105 -8.84 -3.04 -16.93
N PHE A 106 -8.36 -1.83 -16.76
CA PHE A 106 -7.22 -1.46 -15.93
C PHE A 106 -7.62 -0.79 -14.62
N ASP A 107 -8.90 -0.84 -14.28
CA ASP A 107 -9.35 -0.45 -12.96
C ASP A 107 -8.69 -1.33 -11.90
N THR A 108 -8.26 -0.70 -10.82
CA THR A 108 -7.63 -1.42 -9.73
C THR A 108 -8.30 -1.12 -8.41
N GLY A 109 -8.29 -2.11 -7.54
CA GLY A 109 -8.76 -1.98 -6.16
C GLY A 109 -7.76 -2.59 -5.19
N SER A 110 -7.69 -2.06 -3.98
CA SER A 110 -6.98 -2.69 -2.89
C SER A 110 -7.77 -2.60 -1.59
N ALA A 111 -7.62 -3.60 -0.76
CA ALA A 111 -8.05 -3.56 0.63
C ALA A 111 -6.92 -4.10 1.51
N ASP A 112 -6.66 -3.39 2.59
CA ASP A 112 -5.58 -3.67 3.52
C ASP A 112 -6.14 -3.75 4.93
N ALA A 113 -5.63 -4.66 5.74
CA ALA A 113 -5.94 -4.74 7.17
C ALA A 113 -4.68 -5.10 7.95
N TYR A 114 -4.58 -4.59 9.15
CA TYR A 114 -3.49 -4.95 10.05
C TYR A 114 -3.97 -5.06 11.50
N LEU A 115 -3.26 -5.90 12.24
CA LEU A 115 -3.41 -6.07 13.69
C LEU A 115 -2.03 -6.20 14.30
N GLY A 116 -1.71 -5.38 15.29
CA GLY A 116 -0.39 -5.36 15.91
C GLY A 116 -0.43 -5.11 17.41
N MET A 117 0.69 -5.42 18.03
CA MET A 117 0.98 -5.10 19.43
C MET A 117 2.25 -4.27 19.51
N VAL A 118 2.24 -3.28 20.39
CA VAL A 118 3.39 -2.42 20.67
C VAL A 118 3.69 -2.47 22.16
N ARG A 119 4.96 -2.71 22.50
CA ARG A 119 5.46 -2.60 23.87
C ARG A 119 6.49 -1.48 23.94
N THR A 120 6.28 -0.54 24.85
CA THR A 120 7.25 0.51 25.17
C THR A 120 7.86 0.21 26.54
N TYR A 121 9.18 0.02 26.57
CA TYR A 121 9.93 -0.24 27.80
C TYR A 121 11.16 0.66 27.86
N GLY A 122 11.12 1.66 28.72
CA GLY A 122 12.16 2.68 28.84
C GLY A 122 12.34 3.43 27.51
N LYS A 123 13.52 3.34 26.91
CA LYS A 123 13.85 3.95 25.62
C LYS A 123 13.61 3.01 24.43
N ASN A 124 13.12 1.80 24.68
CA ASN A 124 12.89 0.80 23.63
C ASN A 124 11.42 0.69 23.30
N VAL A 125 11.12 0.54 22.00
CA VAL A 125 9.80 0.20 21.49
C VAL A 125 9.93 -1.08 20.66
N PHE A 126 9.11 -2.06 20.98
CA PHE A 126 8.98 -3.31 20.24
C PHE A 126 7.60 -3.36 19.63
N SER A 127 7.51 -3.70 18.36
CA SER A 127 6.23 -3.90 17.70
C SER A 127 6.22 -5.21 16.92
N ALA A 128 5.04 -5.83 16.85
CA ALA A 128 4.76 -6.97 16.01
C ALA A 128 3.39 -6.76 15.36
N THR A 129 3.32 -6.87 14.03
CA THR A 129 2.12 -6.56 13.26
C THR A 129 1.87 -7.66 12.24
N LEU A 130 0.67 -8.19 12.22
CA LEU A 130 0.13 -9.04 11.15
C LEU A 130 -0.53 -8.14 10.12
N GLN A 131 -0.36 -8.45 8.84
CA GLN A 131 -0.85 -7.66 7.73
C GLN A 131 -1.53 -8.58 6.71
N TYR A 132 -2.62 -8.10 6.13
CA TYR A 132 -3.31 -8.73 5.02
C TYR A 132 -3.63 -7.69 3.95
N ASN A 133 -3.39 -8.02 2.71
CA ASN A 133 -3.73 -7.20 1.54
C ASN A 133 -4.46 -8.05 0.51
N GLN A 134 -5.48 -7.49 -0.09
CA GLN A 134 -6.13 -8.02 -1.28
C GLN A 134 -6.11 -6.98 -2.38
N PHE A 135 -5.77 -7.42 -3.61
CA PHE A 135 -5.66 -6.57 -4.77
C PHE A 135 -6.51 -7.12 -5.91
N TRP A 136 -7.22 -6.23 -6.57
CA TRP A 136 -8.11 -6.52 -7.70
C TRP A 136 -7.65 -5.76 -8.94
N VAL A 137 -7.85 -6.38 -10.11
CA VAL A 137 -7.72 -5.76 -11.43
C VAL A 137 -9.00 -6.08 -12.21
N ASP A 138 -9.63 -5.09 -12.80
CA ASP A 138 -10.91 -5.23 -13.52
C ASP A 138 -12.01 -5.87 -12.64
N ASN A 139 -12.04 -5.55 -11.35
CA ASN A 139 -12.91 -6.11 -10.32
C ASN A 139 -12.69 -7.61 -10.01
N ASP A 140 -11.78 -8.29 -10.70
CA ASP A 140 -11.39 -9.66 -10.40
C ASP A 140 -10.26 -9.69 -9.38
N ARG A 141 -10.27 -10.70 -8.53
CA ARG A 141 -9.17 -10.91 -7.58
C ARG A 141 -7.90 -11.28 -8.34
N TYR A 142 -6.87 -10.50 -8.15
CA TYR A 142 -5.59 -10.70 -8.82
C TYR A 142 -4.55 -11.30 -7.87
N ARG A 143 -4.49 -10.79 -6.64
CA ARG A 143 -3.46 -11.19 -5.67
C ARG A 143 -3.95 -10.95 -4.26
N GLU A 144 -3.59 -11.88 -3.38
CA GLU A 144 -3.64 -11.67 -1.93
C GLU A 144 -2.24 -11.78 -1.32
N ALA A 145 -2.04 -11.12 -0.21
CA ALA A 145 -0.80 -11.16 0.55
C ALA A 145 -1.12 -11.21 2.04
N ALA A 146 -0.43 -12.09 2.75
CA ALA A 146 -0.45 -12.15 4.20
C ALA A 146 0.97 -12.15 4.73
N GLY A 147 1.21 -11.40 5.78
CA GLY A 147 2.56 -11.27 6.31
C GLY A 147 2.61 -10.76 7.73
N PHE A 148 3.82 -10.66 8.23
CA PHE A 148 4.08 -10.04 9.51
C PHE A 148 5.31 -9.13 9.43
N THR A 149 5.34 -8.13 10.31
CA THR A 149 6.50 -7.27 10.55
C THR A 149 6.78 -7.27 12.04
N ALA A 150 8.04 -7.46 12.42
CA ALA A 150 8.52 -7.22 13.77
C ALA A 150 9.56 -6.11 13.74
N GLN A 151 9.49 -5.17 14.68
CA GLN A 151 10.39 -4.03 14.76
C GLN A 151 10.85 -3.80 16.17
N TRP A 152 12.10 -3.43 16.32
CA TRP A 152 12.69 -2.85 17.51
C TRP A 152 13.18 -1.44 17.19
N GLN A 153 12.89 -0.50 18.08
CA GLN A 153 13.36 0.87 18.01
C GLN A 153 13.98 1.25 19.35
N HIS A 154 15.12 1.92 19.30
CA HIS A 154 15.76 2.52 20.47
C HIS A 154 15.86 4.03 20.29
N ASN A 155 15.31 4.77 21.26
CA ASN A 155 15.32 6.23 21.29
C ASN A 155 16.48 6.70 22.19
N TYR A 156 17.55 7.23 21.62
CA TYR A 156 18.68 7.80 22.39
C TYR A 156 18.32 9.15 23.00
N SER A 157 17.64 10.00 22.21
CA SER A 157 17.17 11.32 22.58
C SER A 157 15.86 11.64 21.86
N ALA A 158 15.31 12.84 22.08
CA ALA A 158 14.13 13.32 21.35
C ALA A 158 14.31 13.37 19.81
N ASN A 159 15.56 13.51 19.35
CA ASN A 159 15.86 13.71 17.92
C ASN A 159 16.72 12.59 17.32
N THR A 160 17.05 11.54 18.09
CA THR A 160 17.94 10.47 17.63
C THR A 160 17.38 9.12 18.00
N GLN A 161 17.17 8.28 17.00
CA GLN A 161 16.68 6.91 17.17
C GLN A 161 17.35 5.94 16.20
N THR A 162 17.37 4.67 16.55
CA THR A 162 17.73 3.55 15.66
C THR A 162 16.59 2.58 15.62
N SER A 163 16.27 2.08 14.42
CA SER A 163 15.27 1.05 14.21
C SER A 163 15.85 -0.13 13.45
N LEU A 164 15.45 -1.33 13.85
CA LEU A 164 15.71 -2.57 13.16
C LEU A 164 14.37 -3.29 12.96
N TYR A 165 14.12 -3.78 11.76
CA TYR A 165 12.90 -4.53 11.49
C TYR A 165 13.19 -5.77 10.64
N ILE A 166 12.31 -6.76 10.77
CA ILE A 166 12.21 -7.94 9.92
C ILE A 166 10.78 -8.03 9.41
N GLN A 167 10.64 -8.34 8.12
CA GLN A 167 9.34 -8.50 7.47
C GLN A 167 9.33 -9.78 6.65
N TYR A 168 8.20 -10.47 6.70
CA TYR A 168 7.88 -11.60 5.83
C TYR A 168 6.48 -11.42 5.24
N ALA A 169 6.33 -11.71 3.96
CA ALA A 169 5.03 -11.74 3.29
C ALA A 169 4.98 -12.89 2.29
N GLY A 170 3.90 -13.67 2.35
CA GLY A 170 3.51 -14.63 1.33
C GLY A 170 2.56 -13.97 0.34
N LEU A 171 2.80 -14.16 -0.95
CA LEU A 171 1.97 -13.64 -2.05
C LEU A 171 1.32 -14.83 -2.75
N HIS A 172 0.00 -14.73 -2.98
CA HIS A 172 -0.77 -15.70 -3.75
C HIS A 172 -1.46 -14.98 -4.90
N TYR A 173 -1.22 -15.43 -6.11
CA TYR A 173 -1.83 -14.92 -7.35
C TYR A 173 -2.94 -15.87 -7.79
N MET A 174 -4.06 -15.31 -8.27
CA MET A 174 -5.25 -16.05 -8.70
C MET A 174 -5.33 -16.12 -10.21
#